data_af60707157799d9c177fb16bbfb05ba2
#
_entry.id   af60707157799d9c177fb16bbfb05ba2
#
_cell.length_a   1.000
_cell.length_b   1.000
_cell.length_c   1.000
_cell.angle_alpha   90.00
_cell.angle_beta   90.00
_cell.angle_gamma   90.00
#
_symmetry.space_group_name_H-M   'P 1'
#
loop_
_entity.id
_entity.type
_entity.pdbx_description
1 polymer ?
#
loop_
_entity_poly.entity_id
_entity_poly.type
_entity_poly.pdbx_seq_one_letter_code
_entity_poly.pdbx_strand_id
1 'polypeptide(L)'
;MANHKSAKKRCRQALKRNEVNRSLLSKIKNNVNTFNSLVSSKKTEEIKKSLSSVNSVLAKAVKKGLIKKEFASRKLSSLSNTIDRK
;
A
#
# COMPACT_ATOMS: atom_id res chain seq x y z
N MET A 1 -17.06 -31.21 -20.89
CA MET A 1 -16.54 -29.87 -21.05
C MET A 1 -15.39 -29.59 -20.12
N ALA A 2 -14.21 -29.42 -20.68
CA ALA A 2 -12.99 -29.10 -19.91
C ALA A 2 -13.07 -27.75 -19.19
N ASN A 3 -14.03 -26.92 -19.59
CA ASN A 3 -14.11 -25.53 -19.13
C ASN A 3 -14.54 -25.38 -17.66
N HIS A 4 -15.23 -26.37 -17.10
CA HIS A 4 -15.73 -26.25 -15.71
C HIS A 4 -14.63 -26.32 -14.67
N LYS A 5 -13.65 -27.20 -14.83
CA LYS A 5 -12.54 -27.32 -13.88
C LYS A 5 -11.61 -26.12 -13.95
N SER A 6 -11.32 -25.63 -15.15
CA SER A 6 -10.46 -24.44 -15.31
C SER A 6 -11.17 -23.17 -14.84
N ALA A 7 -12.50 -23.06 -15.02
CA ALA A 7 -13.26 -21.93 -14.51
C ALA A 7 -13.25 -21.88 -12.98
N LYS A 8 -13.43 -23.03 -12.31
CA LYS A 8 -13.36 -23.12 -10.85
C LYS A 8 -11.98 -22.74 -10.34
N LYS A 9 -10.91 -23.20 -11.01
CA LYS A 9 -9.54 -22.89 -10.65
C LYS A 9 -9.27 -21.40 -10.78
N ARG A 10 -9.71 -20.79 -11.89
CA ARG A 10 -9.59 -19.35 -12.10
C ARG A 10 -10.33 -18.55 -11.05
N CYS A 11 -11.53 -19.01 -10.68
CA CYS A 11 -12.33 -18.36 -9.66
C CYS A 11 -11.63 -18.37 -8.30
N ARG A 12 -11.06 -19.51 -7.92
CA ARG A 12 -10.29 -19.62 -6.66
C ARG A 12 -9.06 -18.72 -6.67
N GLN A 13 -8.35 -18.69 -7.80
CA GLN A 13 -7.18 -17.82 -7.95
C GLN A 13 -7.56 -16.35 -7.87
N ALA A 14 -8.66 -15.97 -8.51
CA ALA A 14 -9.17 -14.61 -8.47
C ALA A 14 -9.55 -14.20 -7.04
N LEU A 15 -10.21 -15.09 -6.29
CA LEU A 15 -10.58 -14.84 -4.90
C LEU A 15 -9.35 -14.66 -4.02
N LYS A 16 -8.33 -15.51 -4.18
CA LYS A 16 -7.07 -15.37 -3.45
C LYS A 16 -6.36 -14.07 -3.77
N ARG A 17 -6.31 -13.71 -5.06
CA ARG A 17 -5.71 -12.44 -5.48
C ARG A 17 -6.46 -11.26 -4.88
N ASN A 18 -7.80 -11.31 -4.88
CA ASN A 18 -8.61 -10.25 -4.30
C ASN A 18 -8.37 -10.11 -2.81
N GLU A 19 -8.22 -11.22 -2.09
CA GLU A 19 -7.92 -11.19 -0.66
C GLU A 19 -6.54 -10.59 -0.38
N VAL A 20 -5.52 -11.02 -1.13
CA VAL A 20 -4.16 -10.49 -0.99
C VAL A 20 -4.14 -9.00 -1.35
N ASN A 21 -4.82 -8.61 -2.42
CA ASN A 21 -4.88 -7.23 -2.87
C ASN A 21 -5.59 -6.35 -1.83
N ARG A 22 -6.70 -6.83 -1.30
CA ARG A 22 -7.45 -6.11 -0.25
C ARG A 22 -6.60 -5.94 1.00
N SER A 23 -5.90 -7.00 1.41
CA SER A 23 -5.01 -6.97 2.56
C SER A 23 -3.89 -5.94 2.37
N LEU A 24 -3.29 -5.91 1.18
CA LEU A 24 -2.22 -4.98 0.87
C LEU A 24 -2.72 -3.53 0.87
N LEU A 25 -3.90 -3.28 0.28
CA LEU A 25 -4.51 -1.95 0.29
C LEU A 25 -4.83 -1.49 1.71
N SER A 26 -5.30 -2.40 2.57
CA SER A 26 -5.55 -2.10 3.98
C SER A 26 -4.26 -1.74 4.71
N LYS A 27 -3.16 -2.43 4.42
CA LYS A 27 -1.85 -2.13 5.00
C LYS A 27 -1.38 -0.74 4.59
N ILE A 28 -1.58 -0.36 3.32
CA ILE A 28 -1.24 0.97 2.82
C ILE A 28 -2.02 2.02 3.61
N LYS A 29 -3.32 1.85 3.73
CA LYS A 29 -4.19 2.77 4.44
C LYS A 29 -3.78 2.91 5.90
N ASN A 30 -3.54 1.79 6.57
CA ASN A 30 -3.13 1.77 7.97
C ASN A 30 -1.78 2.46 8.18
N ASN A 31 -0.81 2.20 7.30
CA ASN A 31 0.50 2.82 7.36
C ASN A 31 0.42 4.34 7.14
N VAL A 32 -0.40 4.79 6.21
CA VAL A 32 -0.61 6.22 5.96
C VAL A 32 -1.27 6.88 7.18
N ASN A 33 -2.26 6.23 7.78
CA ASN A 33 -2.93 6.75 8.98
C ASN A 33 -1.96 6.84 10.15
N THR A 34 -1.13 5.81 10.35
CA THR A 34 -0.09 5.80 11.39
C THR A 34 0.91 6.94 11.17
N PHE A 35 1.34 7.11 9.92
CA PHE A 35 2.25 8.20 9.55
C PHE A 35 1.65 9.57 9.90
N ASN A 36 0.40 9.80 9.53
CA ASN A 36 -0.28 11.06 9.82
C ASN A 36 -0.40 11.32 11.33
N SER A 37 -0.68 10.27 12.11
CA SER A 37 -0.73 10.37 13.57
C SER A 37 0.63 10.73 14.15
N LEU A 38 1.71 10.13 13.65
CA LEU A 38 3.07 10.42 14.11
C LEU A 38 3.50 11.82 13.75
N VAL A 39 3.12 12.31 12.57
CA VAL A 39 3.39 13.69 12.16
C VAL A 39 2.74 14.66 13.14
N SER A 40 1.50 14.37 13.54
CA SER A 40 0.79 15.20 14.53
C SER A 40 1.47 15.21 15.89
N SER A 41 2.10 14.09 16.28
CA SER A 41 2.79 13.98 17.57
C SER A 41 4.23 14.49 17.54
N LYS A 42 4.74 14.90 16.39
CA LYS A 42 6.07 15.49 16.17
C LYS A 42 7.27 14.61 16.58
N LYS A 43 7.12 13.30 16.51
CA LYS A 43 8.20 12.36 16.82
C LYS A 43 9.00 12.06 15.55
N THR A 44 10.07 12.81 15.32
CA THR A 44 10.83 12.81 14.08
C THR A 44 11.38 11.43 13.68
N GLU A 45 11.96 10.70 14.62
CA GLU A 45 12.53 9.37 14.34
C GLU A 45 11.46 8.38 13.93
N GLU A 46 10.35 8.37 14.64
CA GLU A 46 9.21 7.49 14.33
C GLU A 46 8.57 7.85 13.00
N ILE A 47 8.52 9.15 12.68
CA ILE A 47 8.01 9.63 11.38
C ILE A 47 8.84 9.06 10.23
N LYS A 48 10.16 9.11 10.35
CA LYS A 48 11.08 8.57 9.33
C LYS A 48 10.90 7.08 9.15
N LYS A 49 10.79 6.32 10.24
CA LYS A 49 10.54 4.88 10.19
C LYS A 49 9.20 4.57 9.53
N SER A 50 8.16 5.33 9.88
CA SER A 50 6.84 5.17 9.31
C SER A 50 6.83 5.47 7.80
N LEU A 51 7.53 6.52 7.38
CA LEU A 51 7.66 6.86 5.97
C LEU A 51 8.35 5.73 5.19
N SER A 52 9.40 5.14 5.77
CA SER A 52 10.08 3.99 5.17
C SER A 52 9.14 2.80 5.01
N SER A 53 8.30 2.53 6.01
CA SER A 53 7.29 1.46 5.95
C SER A 53 6.26 1.73 4.85
N VAL A 54 5.78 2.96 4.75
CA VAL A 54 4.83 3.37 3.69
C VAL A 54 5.48 3.18 2.32
N ASN A 55 6.71 3.60 2.16
CA ASN A 55 7.45 3.44 0.91
C ASN A 55 7.53 1.96 0.51
N SER A 56 7.88 1.09 1.45
CA SER A 56 7.98 -0.34 1.22
C SER A 56 6.66 -0.94 0.76
N VAL A 57 5.56 -0.60 1.43
CA VAL A 57 4.23 -1.12 1.09
C VAL A 57 3.77 -0.60 -0.26
N LEU A 58 4.00 0.68 -0.55
CA LEU A 58 3.66 1.27 -1.85
C LEU A 58 4.45 0.62 -2.98
N ALA A 59 5.74 0.36 -2.76
CA ALA A 59 6.58 -0.32 -3.75
C ALA A 59 6.05 -1.72 -4.06
N LYS A 60 5.64 -2.47 -3.06
CA LYS A 60 5.04 -3.80 -3.23
C LYS A 60 3.74 -3.71 -4.02
N ALA A 61 2.92 -2.71 -3.75
CA ALA A 61 1.65 -2.52 -4.45
C ALA A 61 1.87 -2.17 -5.93
N VAL A 62 2.88 -1.34 -6.24
CA VAL A 62 3.25 -1.02 -7.62
C VAL A 62 3.73 -2.27 -8.34
N LYS A 63 4.57 -3.07 -7.68
CA LYS A 63 5.11 -4.31 -8.24
C LYS A 63 3.99 -5.29 -8.59
N LYS A 64 2.96 -5.36 -7.77
CA LYS A 64 1.80 -6.23 -8.01
C LYS A 64 0.79 -5.63 -8.99
N GLY A 65 0.99 -4.38 -9.40
CA GLY A 65 0.10 -3.72 -10.34
C GLY A 65 -1.19 -3.20 -9.74
N LEU A 66 -1.28 -3.09 -8.42
CA LEU A 66 -2.47 -2.59 -7.74
C LEU A 66 -2.62 -1.09 -7.87
N ILE A 67 -1.50 -0.38 -7.86
CA ILE A 67 -1.47 1.07 -8.03
C ILE A 67 -0.41 1.41 -9.06
N LYS A 68 -0.57 2.57 -9.70
CA LYS A 68 0.38 3.05 -10.69
C LYS A 68 1.60 3.65 -9.98
N LYS A 69 2.77 3.51 -10.60
CA LYS A 69 4.00 4.08 -10.10
C LYS A 69 3.88 5.58 -9.86
N GLU A 70 3.19 6.26 -10.75
CA GLU A 70 2.95 7.70 -10.64
C GLU A 70 2.18 8.06 -9.39
N PHE A 71 1.15 7.28 -9.08
CA PHE A 71 0.35 7.46 -7.86
C PHE A 71 1.20 7.27 -6.61
N ALA A 72 2.01 6.22 -6.57
CA ALA A 72 2.89 5.94 -5.45
C ALA A 72 3.90 7.05 -5.23
N SER A 73 4.54 7.53 -6.31
CA SER A 73 5.49 8.64 -6.26
C SER A 73 4.83 9.91 -5.74
N ARG A 74 3.65 10.21 -6.24
CA ARG A 74 2.88 11.40 -5.83
C ARG A 74 2.53 11.34 -4.34
N LYS A 75 2.11 10.16 -3.88
CA LYS A 75 1.74 9.95 -2.46
C LYS A 75 2.95 10.11 -1.56
N LEU A 76 4.09 9.50 -1.91
CA LEU A 76 5.33 9.62 -1.15
C LEU A 76 5.81 11.05 -1.09
N SER A 77 5.76 11.76 -2.21
CA SER A 77 6.15 13.15 -2.28
C SER A 77 5.27 14.02 -1.37
N SER A 78 3.96 13.78 -1.38
CA SER A 78 3.01 14.49 -0.52
C SER A 78 3.31 14.26 0.96
N LEU A 79 3.58 13.01 1.34
CA LEU A 79 3.89 12.65 2.74
C LEU A 79 5.22 13.26 3.18
N SER A 80 6.21 13.23 2.30
CA SER A 80 7.53 13.83 2.55
C SER A 80 7.41 15.34 2.77
N ASN A 81 6.63 16.02 1.94
CA ASN A 81 6.38 17.45 2.08
C ASN A 81 5.70 17.79 3.41
N THR A 82 4.84 16.92 3.90
CA THR A 82 4.18 17.10 5.19
C THR A 82 5.19 17.14 6.33
N ILE A 83 6.25 16.35 6.26
CA ILE A 83 7.35 16.37 7.25
C ILE A 83 8.10 17.69 7.17
N ASP A 84 8.46 18.11 5.97
CA ASP A 84 9.28 19.31 5.74
C ASP A 84 8.57 20.58 6.17
N ARG A 85 7.24 20.61 6.12
CA ARG A 85 6.45 21.78 6.56
C ARG A 85 6.37 21.96 8.06
N LYS A 86 6.73 20.94 8.81
CA LYS A 86 6.71 20.97 10.27
C LYS A 86 8.11 20.94 10.85
#